data_a1c401e6b6e64f02c34d530a68a909d8
#
_entry.id   a1c401e6b6e64f02c34d530a68a909d8
#
_cell.length_a   1.000
_cell.length_b   1.000
_cell.length_c   1.000
_cell.angle_alpha   90.00
_cell.angle_beta   90.00
_cell.angle_gamma   90.00
#
_symmetry.space_group_name_H-M   'P 1'
#
loop_
_entity.id
_entity.type
_entity.pdbx_description
1 polymer ?
#
loop_
_entity_poly.entity_id
_entity_poly.type
_entity_poly.pdbx_seq_one_letter_code
_entity_poly.pdbx_strand_id
1 'polypeptide(L)'
;MIIFEPHLSGVSGDMLLGALVDLGADFSLLERFVSVKNVKGLSGLEIKKEKLKKKGISATRIEIILDEQARGRHGHEMFEILDHASEAVSASSWAQQKAKEAILCLLEAEANVHGENAKEVHLHETGSFDTILDCLGYFMLLESLGEKEILSTPICVGSGVVNTCHGLLPVPVPAVTAMACSKGIPIVGSKVEEELATPTGVALLAVSAVFCKALPSIVPLKVGYGAGSKNLEVSNVLRATVASEENVEETILIETTLDDITGEEIGYAISKLQETSKEVHLLQGLGKKNRPVFVLRLLVDLKELDLAIKALFEHTTTIGVRYWPVSRAKMERAVEAIPYGDGFVRVKVSRHGDLQKEKIEFNDLMADKGDQ
;
A
#
# COMPACT_ATOMS: atom_id res chain seq x y z
N MET A 1 7.76 -0.18 -5.02
CA MET A 1 6.46 -0.65 -4.47
C MET A 1 5.57 -1.21 -5.56
N ILE A 2 4.61 -2.08 -5.22
CA ILE A 2 3.51 -2.49 -6.12
C ILE A 2 2.20 -1.87 -5.64
N ILE A 3 1.40 -1.34 -6.56
CA ILE A 3 0.09 -0.77 -6.25
C ILE A 3 -0.97 -1.54 -7.00
N PHE A 4 -1.94 -2.11 -6.29
CA PHE A 4 -3.14 -2.72 -6.86
C PHE A 4 -4.29 -1.71 -6.89
N GLU A 5 -5.03 -1.71 -8.00
CA GLU A 5 -6.15 -0.77 -8.22
C GLU A 5 -7.47 -1.52 -8.46
N PRO A 6 -8.05 -2.13 -7.40
CA PRO A 6 -9.32 -2.85 -7.47
C PRO A 6 -10.56 -1.95 -7.48
N HIS A 7 -10.40 -0.63 -7.57
CA HIS A 7 -11.49 0.34 -7.39
C HIS A 7 -12.54 0.35 -8.52
N LEU A 8 -12.28 -0.27 -9.65
CA LEU A 8 -13.23 -0.36 -10.77
C LEU A 8 -13.84 -1.76 -10.92
N SER A 9 -13.01 -2.79 -10.91
CA SER A 9 -13.38 -4.16 -11.32
C SER A 9 -13.31 -5.16 -10.16
N GLY A 10 -13.04 -4.67 -8.94
CA GLY A 10 -12.88 -5.54 -7.80
C GLY A 10 -11.59 -6.34 -7.83
N VAL A 11 -11.59 -7.47 -7.12
CA VAL A 11 -10.42 -8.33 -6.95
C VAL A 11 -10.82 -9.78 -6.71
N SER A 12 -10.11 -10.70 -7.35
CA SER A 12 -10.17 -12.14 -7.10
C SER A 12 -8.76 -12.74 -7.16
N GLY A 13 -8.59 -13.97 -6.69
CA GLY A 13 -7.29 -14.63 -6.67
C GLY A 13 -6.67 -14.73 -8.07
N ASP A 14 -7.43 -15.22 -9.05
CA ASP A 14 -7.01 -15.33 -10.45
C ASP A 14 -6.60 -13.97 -11.06
N MET A 15 -7.31 -12.89 -10.72
CA MET A 15 -6.95 -11.54 -11.15
C MET A 15 -5.62 -11.07 -10.55
N LEU A 16 -5.37 -11.35 -9.28
CA LEU A 16 -4.11 -11.03 -8.61
C LEU A 16 -2.95 -11.80 -9.21
N LEU A 17 -3.11 -13.12 -9.38
CA LEU A 17 -2.10 -13.97 -10.04
C LEU A 17 -1.82 -13.47 -11.47
N GLY A 18 -2.88 -13.21 -12.24
CA GLY A 18 -2.78 -12.69 -13.60
C GLY A 18 -2.03 -11.37 -13.68
N ALA A 19 -2.32 -10.42 -12.78
CA ALA A 19 -1.69 -9.11 -12.74
C ALA A 19 -0.19 -9.21 -12.41
N LEU A 20 0.19 -10.07 -11.45
CA LEU A 20 1.60 -10.27 -11.09
C LEU A 20 2.39 -10.95 -12.22
N VAL A 21 1.82 -11.96 -12.87
CA VAL A 21 2.44 -12.61 -14.04
C VAL A 21 2.57 -11.62 -15.20
N ASP A 22 1.60 -10.73 -15.39
CA ASP A 22 1.66 -9.67 -16.39
C ASP A 22 2.73 -8.62 -16.08
N LEU A 23 2.96 -8.34 -14.81
CA LEU A 23 4.09 -7.54 -14.33
C LEU A 23 5.45 -8.22 -14.55
N GLY A 24 5.47 -9.52 -14.82
CA GLY A 24 6.68 -10.29 -15.12
C GLY A 24 7.14 -11.19 -13.97
N ALA A 25 6.28 -11.49 -13.02
CA ALA A 25 6.53 -12.58 -12.09
C ALA A 25 6.67 -13.91 -12.84
N ASP A 26 7.47 -14.80 -12.30
CA ASP A 26 7.79 -16.08 -12.94
C ASP A 26 6.60 -17.05 -12.88
N PHE A 27 5.91 -17.21 -14.01
CA PHE A 27 4.76 -18.11 -14.14
C PHE A 27 5.10 -19.56 -13.82
N SER A 28 6.36 -20.00 -14.01
CA SER A 28 6.78 -21.36 -13.71
C SER A 28 6.58 -21.74 -12.24
N LEU A 29 6.52 -20.73 -11.34
CA LEU A 29 6.19 -20.95 -9.93
C LEU A 29 4.78 -21.50 -9.73
N LEU A 30 3.82 -21.08 -10.55
CA LEU A 30 2.46 -21.62 -10.52
C LEU A 30 2.40 -23.01 -11.16
N GLU A 31 3.17 -23.25 -12.22
CA GLU A 31 3.21 -24.58 -12.89
C GLU A 31 3.69 -25.67 -11.94
N ARG A 32 4.50 -25.36 -10.93
CA ARG A 32 4.95 -26.33 -9.92
C ARG A 32 3.79 -26.98 -9.17
N PHE A 33 2.64 -26.30 -9.03
CA PHE A 33 1.48 -26.87 -8.34
C PHE A 33 0.91 -28.12 -9.02
N VAL A 34 1.14 -28.29 -10.32
CA VAL A 34 0.76 -29.52 -11.05
C VAL A 34 1.47 -30.77 -10.49
N SER A 35 2.60 -30.60 -9.80
CA SER A 35 3.33 -31.67 -9.14
C SER A 35 2.73 -32.08 -7.78
N VAL A 36 1.85 -31.28 -7.20
CA VAL A 36 1.21 -31.58 -5.91
C VAL A 36 0.31 -32.82 -6.07
N LYS A 37 0.62 -33.85 -5.30
CA LYS A 37 -0.09 -35.13 -5.31
C LYS A 37 -0.66 -35.40 -3.93
N ASN A 38 -1.52 -36.43 -3.84
CA ASN A 38 -2.07 -36.93 -2.56
C ASN A 38 -2.91 -35.91 -1.76
N VAL A 39 -3.49 -34.94 -2.44
CA VAL A 39 -4.52 -34.09 -1.83
C VAL A 39 -5.86 -34.83 -1.94
N LYS A 40 -6.51 -35.05 -0.78
CA LYS A 40 -7.81 -35.75 -0.70
C LYS A 40 -8.86 -35.05 -1.58
N GLY A 41 -9.44 -35.80 -2.51
CA GLY A 41 -10.48 -35.29 -3.41
C GLY A 41 -9.98 -34.59 -4.66
N LEU A 42 -8.67 -34.33 -4.81
CA LEU A 42 -8.06 -33.74 -5.99
C LEU A 42 -7.54 -34.86 -6.91
N SER A 43 -8.11 -34.99 -8.10
CA SER A 43 -7.70 -35.96 -9.11
C SER A 43 -6.94 -35.36 -10.29
N GLY A 44 -7.11 -34.09 -10.55
CA GLY A 44 -6.42 -33.37 -11.63
C GLY A 44 -6.28 -31.88 -11.38
N LEU A 45 -5.17 -31.33 -11.86
CA LEU A 45 -4.90 -29.89 -11.84
C LEU A 45 -4.22 -29.50 -13.15
N GLU A 46 -4.79 -28.52 -13.85
CA GLU A 46 -4.18 -27.87 -14.99
C GLU A 46 -4.18 -26.36 -14.76
N ILE A 47 -3.08 -25.68 -15.05
CA ILE A 47 -2.95 -24.24 -14.92
C ILE A 47 -2.60 -23.65 -16.28
N LYS A 48 -3.43 -22.75 -16.77
CA LYS A 48 -3.26 -22.09 -18.08
C LYS A 48 -3.01 -20.61 -17.91
N LYS A 49 -2.07 -20.11 -18.69
CA LYS A 49 -1.81 -18.67 -18.87
C LYS A 49 -2.25 -18.26 -20.25
N GLU A 50 -3.15 -17.30 -20.34
CA GLU A 50 -3.66 -16.78 -21.59
C GLU A 50 -3.56 -15.27 -21.64
N LYS A 51 -3.17 -14.70 -22.79
CA LYS A 51 -3.31 -13.27 -23.09
C LYS A 51 -4.60 -13.05 -23.85
N LEU A 52 -5.47 -12.20 -23.29
CA LEU A 52 -6.76 -11.88 -23.87
C LEU A 52 -7.07 -10.39 -23.79
N LYS A 53 -8.15 -9.97 -24.44
CA LYS A 53 -8.62 -8.57 -24.39
C LYS A 53 -9.96 -8.47 -23.67
N LYS A 54 -10.03 -7.64 -22.62
CA LYS A 54 -11.27 -7.24 -21.94
C LYS A 54 -11.56 -5.78 -22.25
N LYS A 55 -12.64 -5.50 -23.01
CA LYS A 55 -13.00 -4.13 -23.44
C LYS A 55 -11.82 -3.34 -24.04
N GLY A 56 -10.98 -3.99 -24.85
CA GLY A 56 -9.82 -3.37 -25.49
C GLY A 56 -8.52 -3.38 -24.68
N ILE A 57 -8.56 -3.69 -23.38
CA ILE A 57 -7.37 -3.79 -22.52
C ILE A 57 -6.79 -5.20 -22.66
N SER A 58 -5.51 -5.31 -23.03
CA SER A 58 -4.77 -6.57 -23.04
C SER A 58 -4.42 -6.94 -21.60
N ALA A 59 -4.79 -8.17 -21.18
CA ALA A 59 -4.60 -8.63 -19.83
C ALA A 59 -4.20 -10.12 -19.81
N THR A 60 -3.55 -10.55 -18.74
CA THR A 60 -3.21 -11.96 -18.51
C THR A 60 -4.29 -12.61 -17.66
N ARG A 61 -4.83 -13.72 -18.13
CA ARG A 61 -5.71 -14.61 -17.36
C ARG A 61 -4.91 -15.81 -16.90
N ILE A 62 -5.05 -16.14 -15.64
CA ILE A 62 -4.65 -17.43 -15.06
C ILE A 62 -5.92 -18.24 -14.88
N GLU A 63 -5.99 -19.38 -15.52
CA GLU A 63 -7.12 -20.30 -15.42
C GLU A 63 -6.65 -21.55 -14.69
N ILE A 64 -7.28 -21.82 -13.55
CA ILE A 64 -7.04 -22.99 -12.72
C ILE A 64 -8.17 -23.96 -12.99
N ILE A 65 -7.86 -25.12 -13.56
CA ILE A 65 -8.82 -26.16 -13.89
C ILE A 65 -8.59 -27.32 -12.93
N LEU A 66 -9.56 -27.54 -12.06
CA LEU A 66 -9.52 -28.56 -11.03
C LEU A 66 -10.50 -29.69 -11.35
N ASP A 67 -10.04 -30.93 -11.24
CA ASP A 67 -10.90 -32.08 -11.06
C ASP A 67 -10.89 -32.43 -9.57
N GLU A 68 -11.79 -31.81 -8.83
CA GLU A 68 -11.89 -31.89 -7.37
C GLU A 68 -13.29 -32.28 -6.94
N GLN A 69 -13.38 -33.36 -6.16
CA GLN A 69 -14.66 -33.87 -5.64
C GLN A 69 -15.02 -33.27 -4.27
N ALA A 70 -14.01 -32.83 -3.52
CA ALA A 70 -14.21 -32.15 -2.21
C ALA A 70 -14.55 -30.70 -2.42
N ARG A 71 -15.79 -30.29 -2.11
CA ARG A 71 -16.26 -28.91 -2.28
C ARG A 71 -16.26 -28.09 -0.97
N GLY A 72 -15.61 -28.58 0.06
CA GLY A 72 -15.52 -27.88 1.34
C GLY A 72 -14.56 -28.59 2.28
N ARG A 73 -13.94 -27.83 3.17
CA ARG A 73 -12.96 -28.32 4.14
C ARG A 73 -13.01 -27.55 5.44
N HIS A 74 -12.64 -28.23 6.51
CA HIS A 74 -12.38 -27.56 7.78
C HIS A 74 -11.03 -26.82 7.77
N GLY A 75 -10.88 -25.83 8.65
CA GLY A 75 -9.70 -25.00 8.69
C GLY A 75 -8.40 -25.80 8.89
N HIS A 76 -8.41 -26.86 9.72
CA HIS A 76 -7.23 -27.69 9.92
C HIS A 76 -6.80 -28.45 8.64
N GLU A 77 -7.77 -28.95 7.84
CA GLU A 77 -7.49 -29.59 6.56
C GLU A 77 -6.84 -28.63 5.56
N MET A 78 -7.28 -27.35 5.56
CA MET A 78 -6.68 -26.30 4.70
C MET A 78 -5.22 -26.07 5.05
N PHE A 79 -4.88 -26.04 6.34
CA PHE A 79 -3.47 -25.87 6.77
C PHE A 79 -2.61 -27.08 6.45
N GLU A 80 -3.13 -28.30 6.62
CA GLU A 80 -2.41 -29.53 6.23
C GLU A 80 -2.11 -29.55 4.73
N ILE A 81 -3.10 -29.18 3.90
CA ILE A 81 -2.93 -29.12 2.45
C ILE A 81 -1.95 -28.02 2.06
N LEU A 82 -2.02 -26.85 2.72
CA LEU A 82 -1.08 -25.77 2.46
C LEU A 82 0.36 -26.18 2.80
N ASP A 83 0.58 -26.84 3.94
CA ASP A 83 1.91 -27.32 4.34
C ASP A 83 2.45 -28.31 3.32
N HIS A 84 1.63 -29.30 2.93
CA HIS A 84 1.99 -30.27 1.89
C HIS A 84 2.26 -29.62 0.53
N ALA A 85 1.41 -28.69 0.08
CA ALA A 85 1.62 -27.96 -1.16
C ALA A 85 2.91 -27.11 -1.11
N SER A 86 3.17 -26.43 0.00
CA SER A 86 4.36 -25.62 0.19
C SER A 86 5.66 -26.41 0.03
N GLU A 87 5.70 -27.63 0.60
CA GLU A 87 6.83 -28.54 0.42
C GLU A 87 6.97 -28.98 -1.04
N ALA A 88 5.86 -29.40 -1.67
CA ALA A 88 5.86 -29.91 -3.04
C ALA A 88 6.32 -28.85 -4.07
N VAL A 89 5.94 -27.58 -3.89
CA VAL A 89 6.33 -26.50 -4.80
C VAL A 89 7.63 -25.81 -4.39
N SER A 90 8.26 -26.23 -3.27
CA SER A 90 9.44 -25.60 -2.68
C SER A 90 9.23 -24.10 -2.41
N ALA A 91 8.12 -23.78 -1.78
CA ALA A 91 7.81 -22.40 -1.36
C ALA A 91 8.75 -21.96 -0.22
N SER A 92 9.05 -20.65 -0.16
CA SER A 92 9.79 -20.09 0.96
C SER A 92 8.96 -20.10 2.25
N SER A 93 9.62 -20.07 3.40
CA SER A 93 8.94 -19.94 4.69
C SER A 93 8.12 -18.64 4.79
N TRP A 94 8.55 -17.58 4.13
CA TRP A 94 7.82 -16.33 4.07
C TRP A 94 6.50 -16.47 3.28
N ALA A 95 6.56 -17.05 2.06
CA ALA A 95 5.37 -17.24 1.24
C ALA A 95 4.37 -18.18 1.93
N GLN A 96 4.84 -19.28 2.54
CA GLN A 96 4.01 -20.20 3.30
C GLN A 96 3.34 -19.51 4.50
N GLN A 97 4.08 -18.73 5.28
CA GLN A 97 3.55 -18.02 6.44
C GLN A 97 2.49 -16.99 6.02
N LYS A 98 2.74 -16.24 4.96
CA LYS A 98 1.79 -15.26 4.43
C LYS A 98 0.52 -15.92 3.87
N ALA A 99 0.66 -17.05 3.22
CA ALA A 99 -0.50 -17.85 2.76
C ALA A 99 -1.34 -18.37 3.94
N LYS A 100 -0.68 -18.81 5.04
CA LYS A 100 -1.38 -19.16 6.29
C LYS A 100 -2.18 -18.00 6.87
N GLU A 101 -1.59 -16.79 6.89
CA GLU A 101 -2.27 -15.59 7.36
C GLU A 101 -3.50 -15.27 6.50
N ALA A 102 -3.44 -15.44 5.17
CA ALA A 102 -4.57 -15.22 4.27
C ALA A 102 -5.69 -16.25 4.49
N ILE A 103 -5.36 -17.53 4.63
CA ILE A 103 -6.33 -18.60 4.93
C ILE A 103 -6.96 -18.36 6.31
N LEU A 104 -6.17 -17.96 7.31
CA LEU A 104 -6.70 -17.62 8.62
C LEU A 104 -7.68 -16.45 8.56
N CYS A 105 -7.39 -15.44 7.74
CA CYS A 105 -8.29 -14.30 7.53
C CYS A 105 -9.64 -14.73 6.95
N LEU A 106 -9.63 -15.69 5.99
CA LEU A 106 -10.85 -16.31 5.45
C LEU A 106 -11.63 -17.07 6.53
N LEU A 107 -10.94 -17.92 7.31
CA LEU A 107 -11.54 -18.70 8.39
C LEU A 107 -12.16 -17.83 9.46
N GLU A 108 -11.49 -16.76 9.88
CA GLU A 108 -12.01 -15.79 10.86
C GLU A 108 -13.26 -15.07 10.34
N ALA A 109 -13.28 -14.72 9.04
CA ALA A 109 -14.42 -14.06 8.42
C ALA A 109 -15.64 -14.99 8.35
N GLU A 110 -15.45 -16.23 7.89
CA GLU A 110 -16.53 -17.23 7.83
C GLU A 110 -17.03 -17.62 9.23
N ALA A 111 -16.12 -17.81 10.18
CA ALA A 111 -16.48 -18.07 11.58
C ALA A 111 -17.34 -16.95 12.20
N ASN A 112 -16.99 -15.70 11.90
CA ASN A 112 -17.78 -14.55 12.35
C ASN A 112 -19.19 -14.53 11.71
N VAL A 113 -19.29 -14.85 10.42
CA VAL A 113 -20.57 -14.89 9.70
C VAL A 113 -21.46 -16.01 10.23
N HIS A 114 -20.88 -17.20 10.50
CA HIS A 114 -21.61 -18.37 10.98
C HIS A 114 -21.85 -18.37 12.51
N GLY A 115 -21.18 -17.48 13.26
CA GLY A 115 -21.24 -17.48 14.72
C GLY A 115 -20.55 -18.70 15.35
N GLU A 116 -19.53 -19.23 14.68
CA GLU A 116 -18.78 -20.44 15.04
C GLU A 116 -17.34 -20.09 15.46
N ASN A 117 -16.62 -21.11 15.94
CA ASN A 117 -15.18 -20.96 16.20
C ASN A 117 -14.40 -21.16 14.90
N ALA A 118 -13.38 -20.30 14.64
CA ALA A 118 -12.55 -20.37 13.44
C ALA A 118 -11.85 -21.74 13.22
N LYS A 119 -11.65 -22.52 14.29
CA LYS A 119 -11.06 -23.88 14.18
C LYS A 119 -12.07 -24.94 13.70
N GLU A 120 -13.36 -24.69 13.90
CA GLU A 120 -14.44 -25.64 13.64
C GLU A 120 -15.21 -25.29 12.37
N VAL A 121 -15.12 -24.03 11.92
CA VAL A 121 -15.84 -23.55 10.75
C VAL A 121 -15.48 -24.37 9.50
N HIS A 122 -16.50 -24.67 8.72
CA HIS A 122 -16.35 -25.39 7.45
C HIS A 122 -16.41 -24.39 6.30
N LEU A 123 -15.33 -24.30 5.53
CA LEU A 123 -15.28 -23.48 4.33
C LEU A 123 -16.01 -24.18 3.19
N HIS A 124 -17.17 -23.65 2.82
CA HIS A 124 -18.01 -24.29 1.77
C HIS A 124 -17.57 -23.91 0.36
N GLU A 125 -17.24 -22.65 0.11
CA GLU A 125 -16.86 -22.13 -1.21
C GLU A 125 -15.36 -21.91 -1.33
N THR A 126 -14.73 -21.43 -0.26
CA THR A 126 -13.29 -21.14 -0.19
C THR A 126 -12.47 -22.33 0.32
N GLY A 127 -13.09 -23.50 0.49
CA GLY A 127 -12.44 -24.73 0.96
C GLY A 127 -11.83 -25.62 -0.12
N SER A 128 -11.73 -25.16 -1.36
CA SER A 128 -11.15 -25.89 -2.48
C SER A 128 -9.64 -25.66 -2.64
N PHE A 129 -8.99 -26.48 -3.46
CA PHE A 129 -7.55 -26.42 -3.69
C PHE A 129 -7.12 -25.14 -4.44
N ASP A 130 -8.03 -24.55 -5.24
CA ASP A 130 -7.76 -23.26 -5.91
C ASP A 130 -7.47 -22.14 -4.90
N THR A 131 -8.16 -22.11 -3.75
CA THR A 131 -7.86 -21.16 -2.67
C THR A 131 -6.43 -21.34 -2.12
N ILE A 132 -5.98 -22.58 -1.97
CA ILE A 132 -4.58 -22.88 -1.57
C ILE A 132 -3.61 -22.35 -2.62
N LEU A 133 -3.89 -22.63 -3.90
CA LEU A 133 -3.06 -22.19 -5.00
C LEU A 133 -3.04 -20.67 -5.13
N ASP A 134 -4.20 -20.03 -5.05
CA ASP A 134 -4.31 -18.57 -5.06
C ASP A 134 -3.49 -17.94 -3.93
N CYS A 135 -3.66 -18.45 -2.69
CA CYS A 135 -2.96 -17.89 -1.54
C CYS A 135 -1.45 -18.10 -1.63
N LEU A 136 -1.00 -19.31 -1.82
CA LEU A 136 0.44 -19.63 -1.85
C LEU A 136 1.10 -19.07 -3.11
N GLY A 137 0.45 -19.25 -4.27
CA GLY A 137 0.94 -18.76 -5.56
C GLY A 137 1.09 -17.25 -5.60
N TYR A 138 0.14 -16.51 -5.03
CA TYR A 138 0.22 -15.05 -4.92
C TYR A 138 1.48 -14.60 -4.19
N PHE A 139 1.78 -15.16 -3.02
CA PHE A 139 2.96 -14.77 -2.26
C PHE A 139 4.27 -15.24 -2.90
N MET A 140 4.29 -16.41 -3.55
CA MET A 140 5.44 -16.85 -4.35
C MET A 140 5.73 -15.89 -5.52
N LEU A 141 4.70 -15.44 -6.22
CA LEU A 141 4.84 -14.47 -7.31
C LEU A 141 5.28 -13.10 -6.81
N LEU A 142 4.75 -12.61 -5.68
CA LEU A 142 5.21 -11.37 -5.05
C LEU A 142 6.69 -11.43 -4.69
N GLU A 143 7.12 -12.52 -4.07
CA GLU A 143 8.52 -12.73 -3.68
C GLU A 143 9.43 -12.73 -4.92
N SER A 144 9.00 -13.32 -6.03
CA SER A 144 9.76 -13.35 -7.28
C SER A 144 9.99 -11.97 -7.91
N LEU A 145 9.12 -11.01 -7.65
CA LEU A 145 9.27 -9.63 -8.09
C LEU A 145 10.20 -8.80 -7.20
N GLY A 146 10.54 -9.29 -6.00
CA GLY A 146 11.45 -8.62 -5.06
C GLY A 146 10.88 -7.34 -4.42
N GLU A 147 9.62 -7.01 -4.67
CA GLU A 147 8.96 -5.83 -4.10
C GLU A 147 8.42 -6.13 -2.71
N LYS A 148 8.72 -5.25 -1.76
CA LYS A 148 8.36 -5.46 -0.35
C LYS A 148 7.18 -4.61 0.11
N GLU A 149 6.91 -3.51 -0.57
CA GLU A 149 5.83 -2.59 -0.21
C GLU A 149 4.69 -2.73 -1.20
N ILE A 150 3.51 -3.06 -0.66
CA ILE A 150 2.29 -3.28 -1.43
C ILE A 150 1.24 -2.28 -0.96
N LEU A 151 0.70 -1.51 -1.89
CA LEU A 151 -0.43 -0.62 -1.66
C LEU A 151 -1.67 -1.12 -2.40
N SER A 152 -2.85 -0.77 -1.89
CA SER A 152 -4.12 -0.98 -2.59
C SER A 152 -5.02 0.24 -2.47
N THR A 153 -5.68 0.60 -3.56
CA THR A 153 -6.81 1.54 -3.51
C THR A 153 -8.05 0.83 -2.92
N PRO A 154 -9.15 1.56 -2.57
CA PRO A 154 -10.36 0.94 -2.07
C PRO A 154 -10.88 -0.16 -3.00
N ILE A 155 -11.44 -1.23 -2.42
CA ILE A 155 -11.91 -2.39 -3.18
C ILE A 155 -13.34 -2.16 -3.66
N CYS A 156 -13.57 -2.24 -4.97
CA CYS A 156 -14.91 -2.25 -5.54
C CYS A 156 -15.55 -3.62 -5.32
N VAL A 157 -16.67 -3.64 -4.61
CA VAL A 157 -17.33 -4.91 -4.24
C VAL A 157 -18.48 -5.33 -5.17
N GLY A 158 -18.95 -4.42 -6.03
CA GLY A 158 -20.12 -4.66 -6.87
C GLY A 158 -21.45 -4.33 -6.16
N SER A 159 -22.53 -4.97 -6.61
CA SER A 159 -23.90 -4.82 -6.04
C SER A 159 -24.78 -6.02 -6.40
N GLY A 160 -26.03 -6.02 -5.95
CA GLY A 160 -27.00 -7.05 -6.27
C GLY A 160 -26.91 -8.27 -5.36
N VAL A 161 -27.05 -9.46 -5.95
CA VAL A 161 -27.05 -10.74 -5.24
C VAL A 161 -26.22 -11.78 -6.00
N VAL A 162 -25.65 -12.72 -5.26
CA VAL A 162 -24.92 -13.86 -5.79
C VAL A 162 -25.52 -15.17 -5.29
N ASN A 163 -25.54 -16.18 -6.14
CA ASN A 163 -26.02 -17.52 -5.77
C ASN A 163 -24.87 -18.35 -5.18
N THR A 164 -25.02 -18.78 -3.95
CA THR A 164 -24.02 -19.52 -3.19
C THR A 164 -24.58 -20.85 -2.70
N CYS A 165 -23.76 -21.67 -2.05
CA CYS A 165 -24.23 -22.90 -1.37
C CYS A 165 -25.25 -22.60 -0.25
N HIS A 166 -25.23 -21.38 0.29
CA HIS A 166 -26.20 -20.89 1.30
C HIS A 166 -27.45 -20.22 0.69
N GLY A 167 -27.60 -20.31 -0.66
CA GLY A 167 -28.64 -19.63 -1.40
C GLY A 167 -28.23 -18.23 -1.90
N LEU A 168 -29.20 -17.34 -2.09
CA LEU A 168 -28.93 -15.97 -2.56
C LEU A 168 -28.38 -15.11 -1.43
N LEU A 169 -27.18 -14.61 -1.58
CA LEU A 169 -26.54 -13.68 -0.67
C LEU A 169 -26.43 -12.29 -1.29
N PRO A 170 -26.48 -11.23 -0.47
CA PRO A 170 -26.23 -9.86 -0.94
C PRO A 170 -24.76 -9.67 -1.32
N VAL A 171 -24.50 -8.78 -2.29
CA VAL A 171 -23.15 -8.33 -2.64
C VAL A 171 -22.89 -6.96 -1.99
N PRO A 172 -21.78 -6.79 -1.24
CA PRO A 172 -20.72 -7.78 -0.98
C PRO A 172 -21.19 -8.95 -0.11
N VAL A 173 -20.64 -10.12 -0.35
CA VAL A 173 -20.94 -11.31 0.46
C VAL A 173 -20.52 -11.08 1.92
N PRO A 174 -21.21 -11.72 2.90
CA PRO A 174 -20.97 -11.49 4.32
C PRO A 174 -19.50 -11.64 4.76
N ALA A 175 -18.76 -12.63 4.22
CA ALA A 175 -17.34 -12.83 4.52
C ALA A 175 -16.47 -11.62 4.10
N VAL A 176 -16.73 -11.03 2.95
CA VAL A 176 -16.03 -9.80 2.48
C VAL A 176 -16.30 -8.64 3.43
N THR A 177 -17.55 -8.47 3.85
CA THR A 177 -17.92 -7.40 4.79
C THR A 177 -17.29 -7.62 6.16
N ALA A 178 -17.24 -8.86 6.67
CA ALA A 178 -16.60 -9.22 7.92
C ALA A 178 -15.09 -8.90 7.90
N MET A 179 -14.39 -9.26 6.80
CA MET A 179 -12.97 -8.90 6.61
C MET A 179 -12.78 -7.38 6.55
N ALA A 180 -13.62 -6.68 5.80
CA ALA A 180 -13.54 -5.22 5.69
C ALA A 180 -13.66 -4.53 7.05
N CYS A 181 -14.59 -4.98 7.90
CA CYS A 181 -14.77 -4.48 9.25
C CYS A 181 -13.57 -4.80 10.16
N SER A 182 -13.10 -6.05 10.16
CA SER A 182 -12.04 -6.48 11.09
C SER A 182 -10.66 -5.93 10.76
N LYS A 183 -10.38 -5.70 9.47
CA LYS A 183 -9.08 -5.21 8.99
C LYS A 183 -9.09 -3.73 8.57
N GLY A 184 -10.22 -3.03 8.68
CA GLY A 184 -10.33 -1.62 8.29
C GLY A 184 -10.17 -1.38 6.78
N ILE A 185 -10.62 -2.33 5.94
CA ILE A 185 -10.46 -2.24 4.49
C ILE A 185 -11.50 -1.28 3.91
N PRO A 186 -11.08 -0.25 3.17
CA PRO A 186 -12.02 0.63 2.49
C PRO A 186 -12.65 -0.08 1.29
N ILE A 187 -13.98 -0.12 1.26
CA ILE A 187 -14.76 -0.71 0.17
C ILE A 187 -15.61 0.36 -0.52
N VAL A 188 -15.88 0.17 -1.82
CA VAL A 188 -16.77 1.02 -2.62
C VAL A 188 -17.76 0.17 -3.37
N GLY A 189 -19.01 0.62 -3.44
CA GLY A 189 -20.05 -0.02 -4.25
C GLY A 189 -19.93 0.31 -5.74
N SER A 190 -20.65 -0.44 -6.57
CA SER A 190 -20.73 -0.24 -8.01
C SER A 190 -22.17 -0.43 -8.48
N LYS A 191 -22.47 0.08 -9.69
CA LYS A 191 -23.73 -0.21 -10.40
C LYS A 191 -23.73 -1.58 -11.09
N VAL A 192 -22.59 -2.25 -11.13
CA VAL A 192 -22.46 -3.59 -11.69
C VAL A 192 -23.11 -4.57 -10.72
N GLU A 193 -24.20 -5.20 -11.15
CA GLU A 193 -24.97 -6.17 -10.37
C GLU A 193 -24.30 -7.56 -10.39
N GLU A 194 -23.09 -7.61 -9.87
CA GLU A 194 -22.24 -8.80 -9.77
C GLU A 194 -21.33 -8.71 -8.56
N GLU A 195 -20.91 -9.86 -8.04
CA GLU A 195 -19.79 -9.94 -7.11
C GLU A 195 -18.49 -9.63 -7.86
N LEU A 196 -17.85 -8.50 -7.49
CA LEU A 196 -16.59 -8.06 -8.06
C LEU A 196 -15.40 -8.36 -7.15
N ALA A 197 -15.62 -8.48 -5.86
CA ALA A 197 -14.58 -8.79 -4.88
C ALA A 197 -14.89 -10.14 -4.22
N THR A 198 -14.06 -11.14 -4.51
CA THR A 198 -14.20 -12.46 -3.88
C THR A 198 -13.54 -12.48 -2.51
N PRO A 199 -13.98 -13.34 -1.58
CA PRO A 199 -13.35 -13.49 -0.27
C PRO A 199 -11.84 -13.75 -0.37
N THR A 200 -11.39 -14.63 -1.28
CA THR A 200 -9.96 -14.94 -1.49
C THR A 200 -9.16 -13.69 -1.91
N GLY A 201 -9.65 -12.95 -2.90
CA GLY A 201 -8.99 -11.73 -3.36
C GLY A 201 -8.87 -10.67 -2.28
N VAL A 202 -9.93 -10.49 -1.48
CA VAL A 202 -9.93 -9.56 -0.35
C VAL A 202 -8.96 -10.00 0.75
N ALA A 203 -8.93 -11.29 1.11
CA ALA A 203 -8.01 -11.83 2.11
C ALA A 203 -6.54 -11.65 1.72
N LEU A 204 -6.20 -11.84 0.45
CA LEU A 204 -4.85 -11.64 -0.07
C LEU A 204 -4.39 -10.19 0.09
N LEU A 205 -5.23 -9.23 -0.30
CA LEU A 205 -4.92 -7.81 -0.11
C LEU A 205 -4.94 -7.40 1.36
N ALA A 206 -5.82 -7.96 2.19
CA ALA A 206 -5.89 -7.69 3.63
C ALA A 206 -4.59 -8.05 4.37
N VAL A 207 -3.88 -9.07 3.90
CA VAL A 207 -2.63 -9.56 4.51
C VAL A 207 -1.40 -8.89 3.91
N SER A 208 -1.46 -8.49 2.64
CA SER A 208 -0.28 -8.01 1.92
C SER A 208 -0.20 -6.49 1.77
N ALA A 209 -1.33 -5.79 1.71
CA ALA A 209 -1.37 -4.40 1.28
C ALA A 209 -1.70 -3.40 2.40
N VAL A 210 -1.11 -2.22 2.30
CA VAL A 210 -1.58 -1.02 3.01
C VAL A 210 -2.59 -0.30 2.12
N PHE A 211 -3.75 0.02 2.67
CA PHE A 211 -4.82 0.67 1.91
C PHE A 211 -4.67 2.19 1.91
N CYS A 212 -4.74 2.79 0.72
CA CYS A 212 -4.76 4.23 0.53
C CYS A 212 -6.14 4.69 0.04
N LYS A 213 -6.52 5.94 0.38
CA LYS A 213 -7.84 6.50 -0.02
C LYS A 213 -7.96 6.74 -1.52
N ALA A 214 -6.85 7.03 -2.16
CA ALA A 214 -6.72 7.27 -3.60
C ALA A 214 -5.32 6.86 -4.05
N LEU A 215 -5.12 6.72 -5.36
CA LEU A 215 -3.79 6.49 -5.93
C LEU A 215 -2.84 7.61 -5.51
N PRO A 216 -1.72 7.33 -4.84
CA PRO A 216 -0.74 8.34 -4.45
C PRO A 216 -0.02 8.92 -5.69
N SER A 217 0.70 10.01 -5.50
CA SER A 217 1.59 10.53 -6.56
C SER A 217 2.77 9.57 -6.75
N ILE A 218 2.88 9.02 -7.95
CA ILE A 218 3.87 7.99 -8.27
C ILE A 218 4.46 8.21 -9.66
N VAL A 219 5.65 7.70 -9.87
CA VAL A 219 6.21 7.49 -11.22
C VAL A 219 6.03 6.01 -11.57
N PRO A 220 5.07 5.65 -12.48
CA PRO A 220 4.88 4.27 -12.88
C PRO A 220 6.06 3.78 -13.71
N LEU A 221 6.64 2.64 -13.32
CA LEU A 221 7.76 2.00 -13.99
C LEU A 221 7.30 0.85 -14.88
N LYS A 222 6.30 0.10 -14.44
CA LYS A 222 5.75 -1.05 -15.13
C LYS A 222 4.29 -1.26 -14.74
N VAL A 223 3.46 -1.72 -15.69
CA VAL A 223 2.05 -1.99 -15.45
C VAL A 223 1.71 -3.39 -15.93
N GLY A 224 0.91 -4.11 -15.14
CA GLY A 224 0.36 -5.41 -15.49
C GLY A 224 -1.15 -5.44 -15.25
N TYR A 225 -1.85 -6.25 -16.03
CA TYR A 225 -3.30 -6.41 -15.95
C TYR A 225 -3.67 -7.88 -15.77
N GLY A 226 -4.40 -8.19 -14.70
CA GLY A 226 -4.98 -9.50 -14.46
C GLY A 226 -6.45 -9.53 -14.87
N ALA A 227 -6.84 -10.45 -15.72
CA ALA A 227 -8.20 -10.57 -16.23
C ALA A 227 -9.03 -11.51 -15.37
N GLY A 228 -10.20 -11.04 -14.92
CA GLY A 228 -11.21 -11.91 -14.30
C GLY A 228 -11.96 -12.75 -15.33
N SER A 229 -12.56 -13.84 -14.86
CA SER A 229 -13.29 -14.80 -15.70
C SER A 229 -14.54 -14.22 -16.35
N LYS A 230 -15.32 -13.41 -15.61
CA LYS A 230 -16.61 -12.86 -16.06
C LYS A 230 -16.46 -11.83 -17.19
N ASN A 231 -17.46 -11.77 -18.06
CA ASN A 231 -17.62 -10.72 -19.06
C ASN A 231 -18.66 -9.72 -18.55
N LEU A 232 -18.18 -8.55 -18.14
CA LEU A 232 -18.99 -7.49 -17.53
C LEU A 232 -19.17 -6.29 -18.48
N GLU A 233 -20.04 -5.35 -18.09
CA GLU A 233 -20.16 -4.07 -18.78
C GLU A 233 -18.89 -3.22 -18.62
N VAL A 234 -18.21 -3.32 -17.48
CA VAL A 234 -16.89 -2.73 -17.22
C VAL A 234 -15.77 -3.66 -17.66
N SER A 235 -14.56 -3.11 -17.83
CA SER A 235 -13.37 -3.92 -18.07
C SER A 235 -13.06 -4.72 -16.83
N ASN A 236 -13.37 -6.03 -16.85
CA ASN A 236 -13.07 -6.93 -15.73
C ASN A 236 -11.57 -7.26 -15.69
N VAL A 237 -10.77 -6.27 -15.28
CA VAL A 237 -9.32 -6.39 -15.15
C VAL A 237 -8.84 -5.67 -13.90
N LEU A 238 -7.93 -6.30 -13.17
CA LEU A 238 -7.19 -5.69 -12.08
C LEU A 238 -5.88 -5.11 -12.61
N ARG A 239 -5.64 -3.83 -12.37
CA ARG A 239 -4.36 -3.19 -12.66
C ARG A 239 -3.43 -3.33 -11.47
N ALA A 240 -2.19 -3.74 -11.75
CA ALA A 240 -1.08 -3.69 -10.83
C ALA A 240 0.05 -2.84 -11.44
N THR A 241 0.59 -1.92 -10.67
CA THR A 241 1.62 -0.98 -11.12
C THR A 241 2.84 -1.11 -10.24
N VAL A 242 4.00 -1.42 -10.83
CA VAL A 242 5.30 -1.20 -10.16
C VAL A 242 5.62 0.29 -10.29
N ALA A 243 5.81 0.95 -9.17
CA ALA A 243 6.09 2.36 -9.13
C ALA A 243 7.29 2.66 -8.21
N SER A 244 8.02 3.72 -8.53
CA SER A 244 8.84 4.42 -7.56
C SER A 244 7.97 5.47 -6.88
N GLU A 245 8.23 5.71 -5.60
CA GLU A 245 7.76 6.96 -5.02
C GLU A 245 8.31 8.08 -5.89
N GLU A 246 7.43 8.94 -6.37
CA GLU A 246 7.91 10.23 -6.76
C GLU A 246 8.53 10.79 -5.48
N ASN A 247 9.82 11.13 -5.51
CA ASN A 247 10.45 11.93 -4.48
C ASN A 247 9.89 13.37 -4.60
N VAL A 248 8.60 13.51 -4.55
CA VAL A 248 7.98 14.75 -4.17
C VAL A 248 8.31 14.83 -2.68
N GLU A 249 9.36 15.59 -2.37
CA GLU A 249 9.52 16.08 -1.02
C GLU A 249 8.26 16.88 -0.72
N GLU A 250 7.18 16.18 -0.34
CA GLU A 250 5.95 16.84 0.01
C GLU A 250 6.21 17.59 1.31
N THR A 251 6.43 18.87 1.13
CA THR A 251 6.65 19.78 2.25
C THR A 251 5.30 20.23 2.75
N ILE A 252 5.05 20.00 4.03
CA ILE A 252 3.84 20.43 4.71
C ILE A 252 4.14 21.70 5.50
N LEU A 253 3.30 22.71 5.37
CA LEU A 253 3.29 23.85 6.25
C LEU A 253 2.30 23.58 7.38
N ILE A 254 2.80 23.55 8.62
CA ILE A 254 1.98 23.50 9.83
C ILE A 254 1.91 24.90 10.39
N GLU A 255 0.73 25.34 10.82
CA GLU A 255 0.54 26.67 11.42
C GLU A 255 -0.34 26.58 12.67
N THR A 256 0.05 27.29 13.72
CA THR A 256 -0.79 27.51 14.90
C THR A 256 -0.70 28.94 15.38
N THR A 257 -1.70 29.37 16.17
CA THR A 257 -1.75 30.72 16.75
C THR A 257 -1.78 30.62 18.27
N LEU A 258 -0.88 31.34 18.94
CA LEU A 258 -0.68 31.31 20.37
C LEU A 258 -0.96 32.71 20.95
N ASP A 259 -1.87 32.84 21.90
CA ASP A 259 -2.24 34.10 22.55
C ASP A 259 -2.04 34.11 24.08
N ASP A 260 -1.52 32.99 24.61
CA ASP A 260 -1.36 32.71 26.03
C ASP A 260 0.02 32.11 26.39
N ILE A 261 1.07 32.44 25.60
CA ILE A 261 2.43 31.95 25.79
C ILE A 261 3.40 33.10 26.00
N THR A 262 4.40 32.91 26.86
CA THR A 262 5.45 33.89 27.11
C THR A 262 6.57 33.85 26.09
N GLY A 263 7.38 34.92 25.98
CA GLY A 263 8.52 34.94 25.07
C GLY A 263 9.59 33.90 25.39
N GLU A 264 9.77 33.52 26.68
CA GLU A 264 10.72 32.54 27.13
C GLU A 264 10.25 31.11 26.71
N GLU A 265 8.97 30.81 26.96
CA GLU A 265 8.37 29.54 26.59
C GLU A 265 8.39 29.33 25.05
N ILE A 266 8.10 30.38 24.28
CA ILE A 266 8.13 30.28 22.82
C ILE A 266 9.56 30.09 22.29
N GLY A 267 10.56 30.70 22.93
CA GLY A 267 11.97 30.50 22.60
C GLY A 267 12.40 29.05 22.84
N TYR A 268 11.97 28.47 23.97
CA TYR A 268 12.19 27.05 24.26
C TYR A 268 11.48 26.12 23.26
N ALA A 269 10.20 26.39 22.98
CA ALA A 269 9.43 25.63 22.00
C ALA A 269 10.08 25.62 20.61
N ILE A 270 10.54 26.80 20.13
CA ILE A 270 11.24 26.91 18.84
C ILE A 270 12.48 26.02 18.82
N SER A 271 13.28 26.01 19.90
CA SER A 271 14.48 25.14 19.96
C SER A 271 14.15 23.65 19.81
N LYS A 272 13.03 23.20 20.42
CA LYS A 272 12.57 21.83 20.32
C LYS A 272 11.97 21.50 18.95
N LEU A 273 11.20 22.40 18.38
CA LEU A 273 10.58 22.23 17.08
C LEU A 273 11.59 22.21 15.92
N GLN A 274 12.76 22.85 16.08
CA GLN A 274 13.85 22.76 15.11
C GLN A 274 14.44 21.36 14.97
N GLU A 275 14.29 20.49 15.99
CA GLU A 275 14.75 19.11 15.94
C GLU A 275 13.91 18.24 14.97
N THR A 276 12.64 18.63 14.75
CA THR A 276 11.66 17.86 13.94
C THR A 276 11.19 18.61 12.69
N SER A 277 11.76 19.78 12.39
CA SER A 277 11.29 20.65 11.31
C SER A 277 12.44 21.16 10.47
N LYS A 278 12.21 21.35 9.16
CA LYS A 278 13.17 22.00 8.25
C LYS A 278 13.36 23.47 8.55
N GLU A 279 12.27 24.14 8.86
CA GLU A 279 12.22 25.58 9.13
C GLU A 279 11.15 25.85 10.18
N VAL A 280 11.44 26.76 11.10
CA VAL A 280 10.48 27.27 12.10
C VAL A 280 10.45 28.79 12.02
N HIS A 281 9.27 29.35 11.81
CA HIS A 281 9.07 30.80 11.73
C HIS A 281 8.09 31.27 12.79
N LEU A 282 8.42 32.37 13.43
CA LEU A 282 7.57 33.09 14.37
C LEU A 282 7.15 34.44 13.79
N LEU A 283 5.85 34.62 13.65
CA LEU A 283 5.25 35.85 13.17
C LEU A 283 4.44 36.49 14.31
N GLN A 284 4.52 37.79 14.47
CA GLN A 284 3.68 38.54 15.39
C GLN A 284 2.44 39.09 14.68
N GLY A 285 1.32 39.10 15.37
CA GLY A 285 0.05 39.57 14.82
C GLY A 285 -0.94 40.04 15.89
N LEU A 286 -2.10 40.43 15.45
CA LEU A 286 -3.26 40.73 16.30
C LEU A 286 -4.33 39.68 16.07
N GLY A 287 -4.76 39.04 17.15
CA GLY A 287 -5.83 38.02 17.16
C GLY A 287 -7.19 38.58 17.59
N LYS A 288 -8.07 37.69 18.04
CA LYS A 288 -9.37 38.09 18.57
C LYS A 288 -9.25 39.08 19.73
N LYS A 289 -10.19 40.04 19.79
CA LYS A 289 -10.22 41.10 20.80
C LYS A 289 -8.97 42.01 20.82
N ASN A 290 -8.30 42.16 19.67
CA ASN A 290 -7.06 42.93 19.50
C ASN A 290 -5.91 42.50 20.45
N ARG A 291 -5.84 41.22 20.80
CA ARG A 291 -4.75 40.70 21.61
C ARG A 291 -3.53 40.43 20.72
N PRO A 292 -2.31 40.79 21.20
CA PRO A 292 -1.11 40.31 20.55
C PRO A 292 -1.09 38.78 20.49
N VAL A 293 -0.72 38.21 19.35
CA VAL A 293 -0.60 36.79 19.16
C VAL A 293 0.70 36.46 18.42
N PHE A 294 1.17 35.24 18.64
CA PHE A 294 2.24 34.63 17.86
C PHE A 294 1.66 33.61 16.89
N VAL A 295 2.03 33.71 15.63
CA VAL A 295 1.75 32.70 14.63
C VAL A 295 3.02 31.90 14.42
N LEU A 296 3.00 30.62 14.81
CA LEU A 296 4.12 29.69 14.65
C LEU A 296 3.89 28.88 13.40
N ARG A 297 4.88 28.86 12.51
CA ARG A 297 4.87 28.10 11.25
C ARG A 297 6.05 27.16 11.19
N LEU A 298 5.79 25.91 10.84
CA LEU A 298 6.79 24.87 10.64
C LEU A 298 6.71 24.37 9.20
N LEU A 299 7.86 24.22 8.55
CA LEU A 299 7.97 23.45 7.32
C LEU A 299 8.57 22.09 7.65
N VAL A 300 7.83 21.03 7.34
CA VAL A 300 8.22 19.65 7.64
C VAL A 300 8.06 18.76 6.40
N ASP A 301 8.75 17.64 6.35
CA ASP A 301 8.43 16.59 5.40
C ASP A 301 7.14 15.87 5.82
N LEU A 302 6.37 15.39 4.85
CA LEU A 302 5.13 14.66 5.13
C LEU A 302 5.36 13.50 6.12
N LYS A 303 6.48 12.79 6.00
CA LYS A 303 6.85 11.69 6.90
C LYS A 303 7.11 12.11 8.36
N GLU A 304 7.43 13.39 8.60
CA GLU A 304 7.69 13.95 9.93
C GLU A 304 6.46 14.67 10.50
N LEU A 305 5.34 14.70 9.76
CA LEU A 305 4.14 15.49 10.12
C LEU A 305 3.62 15.14 11.51
N ASP A 306 3.39 13.86 11.79
CA ASP A 306 2.83 13.42 13.08
C ASP A 306 3.78 13.72 14.25
N LEU A 307 5.10 13.56 14.02
CA LEU A 307 6.10 13.90 15.02
C LEU A 307 6.14 15.40 15.32
N ALA A 308 6.05 16.24 14.29
CA ALA A 308 6.04 17.68 14.44
C ALA A 308 4.73 18.19 15.11
N ILE A 309 3.58 17.60 14.79
CA ILE A 309 2.30 17.91 15.46
C ILE A 309 2.39 17.52 16.94
N LYS A 310 2.93 16.35 17.26
CA LYS A 310 3.12 15.93 18.64
C LYS A 310 4.03 16.90 19.40
N ALA A 311 5.16 17.28 18.83
CA ALA A 311 6.07 18.24 19.42
C ALA A 311 5.42 19.63 19.66
N LEU A 312 4.55 20.10 18.74
CA LEU A 312 3.77 21.31 18.94
C LEU A 312 2.85 21.22 20.16
N PHE A 313 2.13 20.13 20.32
CA PHE A 313 1.26 19.93 21.49
C PHE A 313 2.04 19.76 22.81
N GLU A 314 3.22 19.17 22.77
CA GLU A 314 4.07 18.97 23.96
C GLU A 314 4.77 20.25 24.44
N HIS A 315 5.16 21.13 23.51
CA HIS A 315 6.03 22.27 23.81
C HIS A 315 5.36 23.63 23.67
N THR A 316 4.08 23.69 23.35
CA THR A 316 3.31 24.94 23.27
C THR A 316 1.97 24.82 23.99
N THR A 317 1.27 25.93 24.16
CA THR A 317 -0.08 25.99 24.73
C THR A 317 -1.16 25.67 23.72
N THR A 318 -0.82 25.37 22.46
CA THR A 318 -1.82 25.14 21.40
C THR A 318 -2.61 23.86 21.65
N ILE A 319 -3.92 23.93 21.37
CA ILE A 319 -4.83 22.79 21.40
C ILE A 319 -5.26 22.33 19.99
N GLY A 320 -4.74 23.01 18.96
CA GLY A 320 -5.09 22.69 17.57
C GLY A 320 -4.13 23.33 16.57
N VAL A 321 -3.87 22.60 15.51
CA VAL A 321 -3.01 23.03 14.40
C VAL A 321 -3.76 22.94 13.09
N ARG A 322 -3.39 23.72 12.11
CA ARG A 322 -3.80 23.60 10.71
C ARG A 322 -2.59 23.31 9.85
N TYR A 323 -2.74 22.46 8.85
CA TYR A 323 -1.65 22.11 7.95
C TYR A 323 -2.14 21.86 6.53
N TRP A 324 -1.27 22.10 5.57
CA TRP A 324 -1.52 21.88 4.14
C TRP A 324 -0.21 21.68 3.38
N PRO A 325 -0.23 20.96 2.25
CA PRO A 325 0.94 20.82 1.39
C PRO A 325 1.30 22.17 0.76
N VAL A 326 2.61 22.40 0.61
CA VAL A 326 3.15 23.57 -0.08
C VAL A 326 4.10 23.18 -1.20
N SER A 327 3.90 23.75 -2.38
CA SER A 327 4.83 23.58 -3.48
C SER A 327 6.06 24.45 -3.28
N ARG A 328 7.26 23.87 -3.47
CA ARG A 328 8.54 24.57 -3.37
C ARG A 328 9.30 24.46 -4.68
N ALA A 329 9.74 25.59 -5.23
CA ALA A 329 10.74 25.60 -6.29
C ALA A 329 12.13 25.72 -5.65
N LYS A 330 13.01 24.78 -5.92
CA LYS A 330 14.39 24.76 -5.41
C LYS A 330 15.36 24.82 -6.57
N MET A 331 16.45 25.56 -6.39
CA MET A 331 17.61 25.41 -7.27
C MET A 331 18.34 24.11 -6.92
N GLU A 332 18.86 23.40 -7.93
CA GLU A 332 19.80 22.32 -7.69
C GLU A 332 21.04 22.85 -7.00
N ARG A 333 21.53 22.15 -5.97
CA ARG A 333 22.65 22.61 -5.16
C ARG A 333 23.75 21.56 -5.15
N ALA A 334 24.97 22.01 -5.39
CA ALA A 334 26.19 21.26 -5.22
C ALA A 334 27.17 22.06 -4.33
N VAL A 335 28.01 21.36 -3.59
CA VAL A 335 29.16 21.96 -2.90
C VAL A 335 30.40 21.55 -3.66
N GLU A 336 31.09 22.51 -4.22
CA GLU A 336 32.31 22.33 -4.99
C GLU A 336 33.49 22.90 -4.20
N ALA A 337 34.59 22.19 -4.13
CA ALA A 337 35.86 22.71 -3.59
C ALA A 337 36.60 23.39 -4.70
N ILE A 338 36.83 24.69 -4.63
CA ILE A 338 37.61 25.46 -5.60
C ILE A 338 38.92 25.92 -4.97
N PRO A 339 40.05 25.97 -5.78
CA PRO A 339 41.31 26.50 -5.31
C PRO A 339 41.17 27.96 -4.87
N TYR A 340 41.71 28.30 -3.69
CA TYR A 340 41.75 29.67 -3.17
C TYR A 340 43.05 29.88 -2.40
N GLY A 341 43.92 30.79 -2.89
CA GLY A 341 45.28 30.93 -2.36
C GLY A 341 46.06 29.64 -2.40
N ASP A 342 46.67 29.25 -1.29
CA ASP A 342 47.41 28.01 -1.14
C ASP A 342 46.55 26.81 -0.70
N GLY A 343 45.21 26.99 -0.64
CA GLY A 343 44.23 26.00 -0.14
C GLY A 343 43.04 25.84 -1.05
N PHE A 344 41.95 25.34 -0.46
CA PHE A 344 40.64 25.16 -1.12
C PHE A 344 39.55 25.78 -0.26
N VAL A 345 38.57 26.42 -0.89
CA VAL A 345 37.33 26.86 -0.24
C VAL A 345 36.12 26.10 -0.81
N ARG A 346 35.16 25.80 0.03
CA ARG A 346 33.88 25.20 -0.39
C ARG A 346 32.93 26.27 -0.87
N VAL A 347 32.47 26.09 -2.10
CA VAL A 347 31.51 26.98 -2.75
C VAL A 347 30.20 26.26 -2.97
N LYS A 348 29.11 26.81 -2.46
CA LYS A 348 27.75 26.40 -2.81
C LYS A 348 27.43 26.90 -4.20
N VAL A 349 27.29 26.00 -5.15
CA VAL A 349 26.79 26.29 -6.50
C VAL A 349 25.34 25.92 -6.57
N SER A 350 24.48 26.87 -6.94
CA SER A 350 23.04 26.66 -7.11
C SER A 350 22.66 26.93 -8.57
N ARG A 351 21.93 25.98 -9.20
CA ARG A 351 21.54 26.07 -10.63
C ARG A 351 20.05 25.92 -10.82
N HIS A 352 19.47 26.71 -11.73
CA HIS A 352 18.08 26.58 -12.18
C HIS A 352 17.98 27.04 -13.63
N GLY A 353 17.82 26.11 -14.58
CA GLY A 353 17.96 26.41 -16.01
C GLY A 353 19.29 27.09 -16.31
N ASP A 354 19.28 28.24 -16.94
CA ASP A 354 20.48 29.02 -17.27
C ASP A 354 21.02 29.88 -16.11
N LEU A 355 20.35 29.90 -14.98
CA LEU A 355 20.75 30.68 -13.80
C LEU A 355 21.71 29.88 -12.92
N GLN A 356 22.88 30.45 -12.64
CA GLN A 356 23.82 29.91 -11.67
C GLN A 356 24.12 30.96 -10.60
N LYS A 357 24.18 30.52 -9.34
CA LYS A 357 24.60 31.33 -8.20
C LYS A 357 25.67 30.60 -7.43
N GLU A 358 26.69 31.34 -7.01
CA GLU A 358 27.80 30.80 -6.25
C GLU A 358 27.90 31.56 -4.93
N LYS A 359 28.17 30.85 -3.84
CA LYS A 359 28.38 31.45 -2.52
C LYS A 359 29.39 30.59 -1.76
N ILE A 360 30.44 31.22 -1.28
CA ILE A 360 31.42 30.56 -0.39
C ILE A 360 30.71 30.17 0.92
N GLU A 361 31.03 28.96 1.42
CA GLU A 361 30.53 28.52 2.72
C GLU A 361 30.97 29.46 3.84
N PHE A 362 30.02 29.81 4.73
CA PHE A 362 30.26 30.78 5.79
C PHE A 362 31.42 30.37 6.72
N ASN A 363 31.54 29.11 7.01
CA ASN A 363 32.60 28.61 7.89
C ASN A 363 34.00 28.75 7.27
N ASP A 364 34.11 28.62 5.95
CA ASP A 364 35.38 28.79 5.24
C ASP A 364 35.76 30.30 5.15
N LEU A 365 34.77 31.20 5.03
CA LEU A 365 34.94 32.66 5.11
C LEU A 365 35.43 33.12 6.48
N MET A 366 35.03 32.41 7.57
CA MET A 366 35.43 32.79 8.92
C MET A 366 36.80 32.22 9.30
N ALA A 367 37.20 31.12 8.73
CA ALA A 367 38.54 30.57 8.92
C ALA A 367 39.63 31.49 8.35
N ASP A 368 39.35 32.15 7.22
CA ASP A 368 40.30 33.12 6.57
C ASP A 368 40.40 34.43 7.33
N LYS A 369 39.47 34.78 8.21
CA LYS A 369 39.50 36.02 9.04
C LYS A 369 40.15 35.85 10.41
N GLY A 370 40.52 34.61 10.77
CA GLY A 370 41.11 34.29 12.07
C GLY A 370 42.65 34.47 12.14
N ASP A 371 43.33 34.67 11.02
CA ASP A 371 44.77 34.81 10.93
C ASP A 371 45.26 36.27 10.61
N GLN A 372 44.44 37.27 10.88
CA GLN A 372 44.88 38.68 10.81
C GLN A 372 44.81 39.38 12.15
#